data_caff90fe01c4aa77729db39f11386ee3
#
_entry.id   caff90fe01c4aa77729db39f11386ee3
#
_cell.length_a   1.000
_cell.length_b   1.000
_cell.length_c   1.000
_cell.angle_alpha   90.00
_cell.angle_beta   90.00
_cell.angle_gamma   90.00
#
_symmetry.space_group_name_H-M   'P 1'
#
loop_
_entity.id
_entity.type
_entity.pdbx_description
1 polymer ?
#
loop_
_entity_poly.entity_id
_entity_poly.type
_entity_poly.pdbx_seq_one_letter_code
_entity_poly.pdbx_strand_id
1 'polypeptide(L)'
;MGNVAAFFASLPAGAGKSDFLPALARTQMVFPKGYRSSYLLHHTINFPATRRVRYYYANPAAAQAAKEGRAMPNGTVLMAEVHSAKLDADKKPVVGADGYFVREQLPFYTGMARDAGWGKDAPEMLRNEEWNYAAFTSAKQLRPANQAECLACHKPLDKTSYMFTLDRLTAAAKAR
;
A
#
# COMPACT_ATOMS: atom_id res chain seq x y z
N MET A 1 -5.60 -12.24 -18.05
CA MET A 1 -5.24 -11.39 -16.89
C MET A 1 -5.07 -9.97 -17.39
N GLY A 2 -6.09 -9.12 -17.21
CA GLY A 2 -6.06 -7.73 -17.67
C GLY A 2 -5.05 -6.94 -16.84
N ASN A 3 -4.14 -6.27 -17.52
CA ASN A 3 -3.08 -5.48 -16.90
C ASN A 3 -3.66 -4.19 -16.31
N VAL A 4 -3.85 -4.13 -15.01
CA VAL A 4 -4.37 -2.94 -14.29
C VAL A 4 -3.51 -1.71 -14.56
N ALA A 5 -2.20 -1.87 -14.82
CA ALA A 5 -1.33 -0.79 -15.24
C ALA A 5 -1.75 -0.18 -16.60
N ALA A 6 -2.33 -0.97 -17.50
CA ALA A 6 -2.81 -0.48 -18.79
C ALA A 6 -4.10 0.35 -18.66
N PHE A 7 -4.95 0.05 -17.68
CA PHE A 7 -6.16 0.84 -17.43
C PHE A 7 -5.83 2.27 -16.98
N PHE A 8 -4.86 2.44 -16.10
CA PHE A 8 -4.43 3.77 -15.65
C PHE A 8 -3.60 4.54 -16.68
N ALA A 9 -2.91 3.82 -17.61
CA ALA A 9 -2.20 4.44 -18.72
C ALA A 9 -3.14 4.97 -19.83
N SER A 10 -4.39 4.49 -19.88
CA SER A 10 -5.39 4.93 -20.86
C SER A 10 -6.24 6.12 -20.40
N LEU A 11 -6.09 6.58 -19.17
CA LEU A 11 -6.76 7.78 -18.69
C LEU A 11 -6.07 9.01 -19.30
N PRO A 12 -6.82 9.99 -19.84
CA PRO A 12 -6.22 11.18 -20.44
C PRO A 12 -5.34 11.91 -19.43
N ALA A 13 -4.15 12.30 -19.88
CA ALA A 13 -3.26 13.16 -19.11
C ALA A 13 -4.01 14.47 -18.78
N GLY A 14 -4.38 14.64 -17.51
CA GLY A 14 -5.21 15.77 -17.08
C GLY A 14 -6.49 15.37 -16.39
N ALA A 15 -6.85 14.08 -16.28
CA ALA A 15 -7.85 13.59 -15.33
C ALA A 15 -7.32 13.83 -13.91
N GLY A 16 -7.21 15.11 -13.54
CA GLY A 16 -7.02 15.53 -12.16
C GLY A 16 -8.18 15.00 -11.35
N LYS A 17 -7.88 14.49 -10.16
CA LYS A 17 -8.81 14.08 -9.09
C LYS A 17 -10.15 13.66 -9.65
N SER A 18 -10.45 12.38 -9.69
CA SER A 18 -11.71 11.93 -10.31
C SER A 18 -12.89 12.59 -9.57
N ASP A 19 -13.41 13.66 -10.17
CA ASP A 19 -14.63 14.34 -9.70
C ASP A 19 -15.84 13.39 -9.65
N PHE A 20 -15.65 12.19 -10.17
CA PHE A 20 -16.62 11.10 -10.20
C PHE A 20 -16.64 10.22 -8.94
N LEU A 21 -15.60 10.24 -8.10
CA LEU A 21 -15.58 9.45 -6.89
C LEU A 21 -16.08 10.29 -5.71
N PRO A 22 -17.01 9.75 -4.90
CA PRO A 22 -17.50 10.48 -3.74
C PRO A 22 -16.37 10.79 -2.77
N ALA A 23 -16.44 11.95 -2.14
CA ALA A 23 -15.57 12.26 -1.01
C ALA A 23 -15.96 11.34 0.15
N LEU A 24 -15.08 10.42 0.54
CA LEU A 24 -15.31 9.53 1.66
C LEU A 24 -14.86 10.17 2.97
N ALA A 25 -15.48 9.71 4.04
CA ALA A 25 -15.10 10.07 5.40
C ALA A 25 -13.59 9.81 5.66
N ARG A 26 -13.08 10.41 6.70
CA ARG A 26 -11.69 10.25 7.11
C ARG A 26 -11.39 8.78 7.38
N THR A 27 -10.19 8.35 7.01
CA THR A 27 -9.68 7.04 7.41
C THR A 27 -9.66 6.92 8.94
N GLN A 28 -10.00 5.74 9.43
CA GLN A 28 -9.86 5.40 10.84
C GLN A 28 -8.45 4.89 11.18
N MET A 29 -7.63 4.67 10.14
CA MET A 29 -6.26 4.21 10.30
C MET A 29 -5.38 5.28 10.93
N VAL A 30 -4.64 4.90 11.97
CA VAL A 30 -3.59 5.71 12.60
C VAL A 30 -2.21 5.16 12.25
N PHE A 31 -1.17 6.02 12.30
CA PHE A 31 0.19 5.57 12.03
C PHE A 31 0.65 4.58 13.12
N PRO A 32 1.06 3.34 12.75
CA PRO A 32 1.42 2.32 13.73
C PRO A 32 2.76 2.64 14.38
N LYS A 33 2.77 2.70 15.72
CA LYS A 33 3.99 2.91 16.49
C LYS A 33 4.89 1.66 16.41
N GLY A 34 6.21 1.87 16.30
CA GLY A 34 7.18 0.78 16.36
C GLY A 34 7.12 -0.25 15.23
N TYR A 35 6.45 0.03 14.11
CA TYR A 35 6.25 -0.94 13.03
C TYR A 35 7.57 -1.53 12.51
N ARG A 36 8.65 -0.76 12.41
CA ARG A 36 9.94 -1.25 11.88
C ARG A 36 10.56 -2.36 12.72
N SER A 37 10.35 -2.37 14.03
CA SER A 37 10.88 -3.39 14.92
C SER A 37 10.00 -4.62 15.08
N SER A 38 8.70 -4.52 14.77
CA SER A 38 7.72 -5.57 15.03
C SER A 38 7.06 -6.15 13.79
N TYR A 39 7.12 -5.44 12.64
CA TYR A 39 6.48 -5.90 11.41
C TYR A 39 7.47 -6.68 10.52
N LEU A 40 6.93 -7.61 9.78
CA LEU A 40 7.65 -8.36 8.76
C LEU A 40 7.83 -7.49 7.52
N LEU A 41 9.07 -7.15 7.15
CA LEU A 41 9.38 -6.68 5.81
C LEU A 41 9.21 -7.87 4.85
N HIS A 42 8.18 -7.82 3.99
CA HIS A 42 7.84 -8.95 3.14
C HIS A 42 8.06 -8.71 1.65
N HIS A 43 8.22 -7.47 1.23
CA HIS A 43 8.44 -7.16 -0.18
C HIS A 43 9.17 -5.84 -0.36
N THR A 44 10.05 -5.79 -1.36
CA THR A 44 10.68 -4.56 -1.86
C THR A 44 10.52 -4.52 -3.37
N ILE A 45 10.21 -3.37 -3.93
CA ILE A 45 10.03 -3.22 -5.37
C ILE A 45 10.47 -1.85 -5.87
N ASN A 46 11.14 -1.82 -7.02
CA ASN A 46 11.49 -0.60 -7.74
C ASN A 46 10.32 -0.13 -8.63
N PHE A 47 10.11 1.18 -8.66
CA PHE A 47 9.19 1.86 -9.58
C PHE A 47 9.99 2.81 -10.50
N PRO A 48 10.50 2.31 -11.64
CA PRO A 48 11.38 3.10 -12.51
C PRO A 48 10.72 4.38 -13.03
N ALA A 49 9.46 4.32 -13.43
CA ALA A 49 8.72 5.45 -13.97
C ALA A 49 8.64 6.65 -13.00
N THR A 50 8.61 6.38 -11.70
CA THR A 50 8.54 7.42 -10.66
C THR A 50 9.85 7.59 -9.89
N ARG A 51 10.89 6.82 -10.25
CA ARG A 51 12.20 6.81 -9.59
C ARG A 51 12.07 6.59 -8.09
N ARG A 52 11.29 5.56 -7.70
CA ARG A 52 10.99 5.23 -6.30
C ARG A 52 11.26 3.78 -6.01
N VAL A 53 11.53 3.49 -4.74
CA VAL A 53 11.57 2.14 -4.20
C VAL A 53 10.60 2.07 -3.02
N ARG A 54 9.85 0.97 -2.92
CA ARG A 54 8.91 0.76 -1.81
C ARG A 54 9.29 -0.47 -1.02
N TYR A 55 9.15 -0.35 0.29
CA TYR A 55 9.36 -1.40 1.28
C TYR A 55 8.02 -1.68 1.96
N TYR A 56 7.54 -2.91 1.86
CA TYR A 56 6.24 -3.32 2.37
C TYR A 56 6.37 -4.14 3.65
N TYR A 57 5.64 -3.72 4.66
CA TYR A 57 5.66 -4.29 6.00
C TYR A 57 4.26 -4.79 6.37
N ALA A 58 4.20 -5.93 7.06
CA ALA A 58 2.98 -6.53 7.60
C ALA A 58 3.11 -6.76 9.10
N ASN A 59 2.07 -6.44 9.87
CA ASN A 59 2.10 -6.72 11.30
C ASN A 59 2.05 -8.23 11.58
N PRO A 60 2.35 -8.67 12.82
CA PRO A 60 2.38 -10.09 13.16
C PRO A 60 1.07 -10.83 12.87
N ALA A 61 -0.07 -10.18 13.09
CA ALA A 61 -1.38 -10.79 12.81
C ALA A 61 -1.58 -11.07 11.31
N ALA A 62 -1.20 -10.12 10.44
CA ALA A 62 -1.24 -10.31 8.99
C ALA A 62 -0.25 -11.40 8.53
N ALA A 63 0.96 -11.40 9.06
CA ALA A 63 1.99 -12.38 8.72
C ALA A 63 1.55 -13.81 9.11
N GLN A 64 0.99 -13.97 10.29
CA GLN A 64 0.49 -15.27 10.76
C GLN A 64 -0.69 -15.77 9.92
N ALA A 65 -1.67 -14.89 9.61
CA ALA A 65 -2.80 -15.25 8.76
C ALA A 65 -2.36 -15.67 7.35
N ALA A 66 -1.41 -14.92 6.75
CA ALA A 66 -0.84 -15.25 5.46
C ALA A 66 -0.06 -16.58 5.47
N LYS A 67 0.71 -16.86 6.52
CA LYS A 67 1.44 -18.12 6.70
C LYS A 67 0.50 -19.32 6.72
N GLU A 68 -0.64 -19.17 7.37
CA GLU A 68 -1.65 -20.22 7.52
C GLU A 68 -2.67 -20.27 6.38
N GLY A 69 -2.60 -19.36 5.42
CA GLY A 69 -3.58 -19.28 4.32
C GLY A 69 -4.99 -18.90 4.78
N ARG A 70 -5.12 -18.21 5.92
CA ARG A 70 -6.39 -17.72 6.47
C ARG A 70 -6.73 -16.32 5.97
N ALA A 71 -8.01 -15.98 6.06
CA ALA A 71 -8.45 -14.59 5.85
C ALA A 71 -7.75 -13.62 6.81
N MET A 72 -7.48 -12.41 6.34
CA MET A 72 -6.86 -11.37 7.16
C MET A 72 -7.78 -11.00 8.34
N PRO A 73 -7.32 -11.11 9.60
CA PRO A 73 -8.13 -10.80 10.77
C PRO A 73 -8.32 -9.29 10.96
N ASN A 74 -9.28 -8.91 11.79
CA ASN A 74 -9.35 -7.56 12.34
C ASN A 74 -8.05 -7.25 13.11
N GLY A 75 -7.62 -6.00 13.12
CA GLY A 75 -6.31 -5.59 13.60
C GLY A 75 -5.16 -5.83 12.61
N THR A 76 -5.44 -6.31 11.40
CA THR A 76 -4.43 -6.35 10.33
C THR A 76 -3.98 -4.95 9.95
N VAL A 77 -2.66 -4.75 9.90
CA VAL A 77 -2.04 -3.50 9.47
C VAL A 77 -0.89 -3.78 8.50
N LEU A 78 -0.95 -3.15 7.35
CA LEU A 78 0.08 -3.18 6.32
C LEU A 78 0.58 -1.76 6.06
N MET A 79 1.91 -1.60 5.97
CA MET A 79 2.55 -0.32 5.73
C MET A 79 3.49 -0.40 4.55
N ALA A 80 3.61 0.67 3.79
CA ALA A 80 4.66 0.83 2.80
C ALA A 80 5.42 2.14 3.02
N GLU A 81 6.73 2.03 3.09
CA GLU A 81 7.64 3.17 2.96
C GLU A 81 7.83 3.47 1.47
N VAL A 82 7.64 4.71 1.07
CA VAL A 82 7.84 5.14 -0.32
C VAL A 82 9.05 6.07 -0.36
N HIS A 83 10.19 5.54 -0.77
CA HIS A 83 11.43 6.30 -0.86
C HIS A 83 11.67 6.83 -2.27
N SER A 84 12.28 8.01 -2.39
CA SER A 84 12.95 8.41 -3.64
C SER A 84 14.20 7.55 -3.83
N ALA A 85 14.50 7.24 -5.08
CA ALA A 85 15.78 6.64 -5.43
C ALA A 85 16.89 7.69 -5.44
N LYS A 86 18.06 7.32 -4.95
CA LYS A 86 19.29 8.09 -5.20
C LYS A 86 19.55 8.12 -6.69
N LEU A 87 19.89 9.27 -7.23
CA LEU A 87 20.19 9.45 -8.66
C LEU A 87 21.70 9.62 -8.85
N ASP A 88 22.20 9.08 -9.97
CA ASP A 88 23.56 9.34 -10.45
C ASP A 88 23.66 10.70 -11.18
N ALA A 89 24.82 10.96 -11.77
CA ALA A 89 25.10 12.19 -12.53
C ALA A 89 24.17 12.35 -13.75
N ASP A 90 23.73 11.24 -14.36
CA ASP A 90 22.81 11.19 -15.49
C ASP A 90 21.34 11.23 -15.08
N LYS A 91 21.05 11.46 -13.79
CA LYS A 91 19.70 11.44 -13.19
C LYS A 91 18.99 10.09 -13.31
N LYS A 92 19.73 9.00 -13.41
CA LYS A 92 19.21 7.63 -13.38
C LYS A 92 19.24 7.08 -11.96
N PRO A 93 18.26 6.24 -11.56
CA PRO A 93 18.28 5.59 -10.25
C PRO A 93 19.51 4.69 -10.08
N VAL A 94 20.24 4.89 -8.99
CA VAL A 94 21.34 4.01 -8.59
C VAL A 94 20.76 2.70 -8.08
N VAL A 95 21.24 1.57 -8.61
CA VAL A 95 20.86 0.22 -8.18
C VAL A 95 21.90 -0.30 -7.18
N GLY A 96 21.45 -0.79 -6.03
CA GLY A 96 22.27 -1.42 -5.03
C GLY A 96 22.67 -2.87 -5.40
N ALA A 97 23.55 -3.46 -4.62
CA ALA A 97 23.98 -4.85 -4.82
C ALA A 97 22.85 -5.88 -4.66
N ASP A 98 21.76 -5.50 -3.97
CA ASP A 98 20.55 -6.29 -3.78
C ASP A 98 19.55 -6.17 -4.96
N GLY A 99 19.90 -5.41 -6.01
CA GLY A 99 19.05 -5.17 -7.18
C GLY A 99 17.96 -4.11 -6.98
N TYR A 100 17.85 -3.51 -5.80
CA TYR A 100 16.90 -2.45 -5.53
C TYR A 100 17.52 -1.06 -5.69
N PHE A 101 16.69 -0.06 -5.93
CA PHE A 101 17.17 1.31 -5.96
C PHE A 101 17.69 1.72 -4.58
N VAL A 102 18.85 2.33 -4.57
CA VAL A 102 19.40 2.94 -3.35
C VAL A 102 18.45 4.03 -2.90
N ARG A 103 17.88 3.87 -1.71
CA ARG A 103 16.96 4.85 -1.13
C ARG A 103 17.67 6.13 -0.71
N GLU A 104 17.02 7.25 -0.90
CA GLU A 104 17.53 8.57 -0.50
C GLU A 104 16.62 9.20 0.55
N GLN A 105 15.48 9.75 0.13
CA GLN A 105 14.52 10.39 1.03
C GLN A 105 13.29 9.50 1.22
N LEU A 106 12.61 9.69 2.34
CA LEU A 106 11.32 9.07 2.63
C LEU A 106 10.22 10.14 2.65
N PRO A 107 9.65 10.49 1.49
CA PRO A 107 8.68 11.59 1.39
C PRO A 107 7.33 11.24 2.02
N PHE A 108 6.91 9.99 2.01
CA PHE A 108 5.64 9.58 2.59
C PHE A 108 5.54 8.06 2.79
N TYR A 109 4.50 7.70 3.56
CA TYR A 109 4.07 6.32 3.74
C TYR A 109 2.68 6.13 3.15
N THR A 110 2.37 4.90 2.76
CA THR A 110 1.00 4.45 2.53
C THR A 110 0.70 3.28 3.45
N GLY A 111 -0.56 3.12 3.81
CA GLY A 111 -0.99 2.02 4.64
C GLY A 111 -2.38 1.56 4.30
N MET A 112 -2.66 0.32 4.62
CA MET A 112 -4.00 -0.25 4.67
C MET A 112 -4.14 -1.06 5.95
N ALA A 113 -5.29 -0.94 6.57
CA ALA A 113 -5.60 -1.68 7.78
C ALA A 113 -7.08 -2.04 7.79
N ARG A 114 -7.43 -3.09 8.54
CA ARG A 114 -8.82 -3.49 8.72
C ARG A 114 -9.15 -3.68 10.19
N ASP A 115 -10.35 -3.26 10.55
CA ASP A 115 -10.93 -3.55 11.85
C ASP A 115 -12.46 -3.56 11.75
N ALA A 116 -13.12 -4.11 12.77
CA ALA A 116 -14.56 -4.27 12.77
C ALA A 116 -15.31 -2.95 12.61
N GLY A 117 -16.23 -2.91 11.66
CA GLY A 117 -17.08 -1.77 11.38
C GLY A 117 -16.45 -0.64 10.55
N TRP A 118 -15.21 -0.80 10.11
CA TRP A 118 -14.52 0.26 9.35
C TRP A 118 -15.04 0.43 7.91
N GLY A 119 -15.62 -0.61 7.35
CA GLY A 119 -16.15 -0.56 5.98
C GLY A 119 -17.53 0.05 5.87
N LYS A 120 -18.28 0.21 6.96
CA LYS A 120 -19.69 0.59 6.91
C LYS A 120 -19.95 2.01 6.36
N ASP A 121 -18.97 2.90 6.49
CA ASP A 121 -19.07 4.28 5.97
C ASP A 121 -18.72 4.37 4.48
N ALA A 122 -18.18 3.30 3.88
CA ALA A 122 -17.89 3.27 2.46
C ALA A 122 -19.13 2.86 1.65
N PRO A 123 -19.42 3.55 0.53
CA PRO A 123 -20.46 3.13 -0.40
C PRO A 123 -20.24 1.68 -0.84
N GLU A 124 -21.31 0.92 -0.99
CA GLU A 124 -21.25 -0.52 -1.30
C GLU A 124 -20.38 -0.81 -2.54
N MET A 125 -20.54 -0.02 -3.58
CA MET A 125 -19.79 -0.15 -4.82
C MET A 125 -18.27 0.01 -4.65
N LEU A 126 -17.81 0.73 -3.61
CA LEU A 126 -16.39 0.96 -3.30
C LEU A 126 -15.90 0.16 -2.10
N ARG A 127 -16.81 -0.40 -1.30
CA ARG A 127 -16.47 -1.08 -0.05
C ARG A 127 -15.57 -2.29 -0.29
N ASN A 128 -14.43 -2.30 0.36
CA ASN A 128 -13.49 -3.41 0.39
C ASN A 128 -13.60 -4.09 1.76
N GLU A 129 -14.76 -4.68 2.06
CA GLU A 129 -15.08 -5.20 3.40
C GLU A 129 -14.78 -4.15 4.49
N GLU A 130 -13.95 -4.49 5.47
CA GLU A 130 -13.57 -3.66 6.61
C GLU A 130 -12.25 -2.90 6.42
N TRP A 131 -11.73 -2.86 5.19
CA TRP A 131 -10.45 -2.19 4.91
C TRP A 131 -10.59 -0.67 4.85
N ASN A 132 -9.64 0.00 5.48
CA ASN A 132 -9.38 1.43 5.37
C ASN A 132 -7.97 1.68 4.84
N TYR A 133 -7.77 2.84 4.22
CA TYR A 133 -6.51 3.22 3.58
C TYR A 133 -6.07 4.58 4.08
N ALA A 134 -4.76 4.79 4.19
CA ALA A 134 -4.19 6.06 4.61
C ALA A 134 -2.87 6.35 3.89
N ALA A 135 -2.57 7.63 3.74
CA ALA A 135 -1.25 8.12 3.43
C ALA A 135 -0.76 8.99 4.59
N PHE A 136 0.55 8.91 4.88
CA PHE A 136 1.15 9.70 5.95
C PHE A 136 2.37 10.44 5.43
N THR A 137 2.64 11.62 5.97
CA THR A 137 3.86 12.37 5.69
C THR A 137 5.09 11.65 6.26
N SER A 138 6.30 12.11 5.90
CA SER A 138 7.54 11.66 6.54
C SER A 138 7.54 11.87 8.06
N ALA A 139 6.83 12.89 8.54
CA ALA A 139 6.62 13.17 9.97
C ALA A 139 5.50 12.29 10.60
N LYS A 140 5.00 11.27 9.87
CA LYS A 140 3.96 10.32 10.33
C LYS A 140 2.59 10.95 10.59
N GLN A 141 2.36 12.14 10.08
CA GLN A 141 1.06 12.81 10.15
C GLN A 141 0.17 12.33 9.00
N LEU A 142 -1.12 12.18 9.26
CA LEU A 142 -2.09 11.82 8.24
C LEU A 142 -2.11 12.87 7.13
N ARG A 143 -1.99 12.41 5.88
CA ARG A 143 -2.17 13.26 4.71
C ARG A 143 -3.64 13.28 4.31
N PRO A 144 -4.18 14.46 3.93
CA PRO A 144 -5.48 14.50 3.28
C PRO A 144 -5.44 13.67 1.99
N ALA A 145 -6.24 12.64 1.94
CA ALA A 145 -6.38 11.78 0.76
C ALA A 145 -7.84 11.31 0.67
N ASN A 146 -8.36 11.23 -0.55
CA ASN A 146 -9.67 10.66 -0.77
C ASN A 146 -9.56 9.13 -0.75
N GLN A 147 -10.11 8.49 0.27
CA GLN A 147 -10.12 7.03 0.37
C GLN A 147 -10.82 6.35 -0.81
N ALA A 148 -11.73 7.04 -1.51
CA ALA A 148 -12.43 6.48 -2.66
C ALA A 148 -11.45 6.01 -3.75
N GLU A 149 -10.37 6.74 -3.98
CA GLU A 149 -9.32 6.36 -4.94
C GLU A 149 -8.61 5.07 -4.52
N CYS A 150 -8.29 4.95 -3.23
CA CYS A 150 -7.66 3.74 -2.70
C CYS A 150 -8.59 2.53 -2.80
N LEU A 151 -9.84 2.71 -2.35
CA LEU A 151 -10.87 1.67 -2.39
C LEU A 151 -11.13 1.19 -3.82
N ALA A 152 -11.29 2.11 -4.78
CA ALA A 152 -11.52 1.77 -6.18
C ALA A 152 -10.34 0.99 -6.79
N CYS A 153 -9.10 1.43 -6.51
CA CYS A 153 -7.89 0.78 -7.00
C CYS A 153 -7.72 -0.64 -6.44
N HIS A 154 -8.05 -0.84 -5.16
CA HIS A 154 -7.93 -2.14 -4.48
C HIS A 154 -9.15 -3.05 -4.68
N LYS A 155 -10.32 -2.51 -5.08
CA LYS A 155 -11.57 -3.27 -5.24
C LYS A 155 -11.46 -4.55 -6.07
N PRO A 156 -10.74 -4.57 -7.22
CA PRO A 156 -10.62 -5.78 -8.04
C PRO A 156 -9.77 -6.90 -7.40
N LEU A 157 -9.20 -6.67 -6.24
CA LEU A 157 -8.29 -7.59 -5.54
C LEU A 157 -8.97 -8.35 -4.39
N ASP A 158 -10.28 -8.55 -4.48
CA ASP A 158 -11.07 -9.24 -3.46
C ASP A 158 -10.52 -10.63 -3.12
N LYS A 159 -10.10 -11.39 -4.14
CA LYS A 159 -9.52 -12.74 -3.99
C LYS A 159 -8.14 -12.75 -3.30
N THR A 160 -7.49 -11.61 -3.22
CA THR A 160 -6.20 -11.45 -2.53
C THR A 160 -6.31 -10.56 -1.29
N SER A 161 -7.48 -10.55 -0.63
CA SER A 161 -7.77 -9.69 0.52
C SER A 161 -7.48 -8.22 0.25
N TYR A 162 -7.80 -7.77 -0.97
CA TYR A 162 -7.55 -6.41 -1.46
C TYR A 162 -6.06 -5.98 -1.46
N MET A 163 -5.12 -6.94 -1.49
CA MET A 163 -3.68 -6.70 -1.44
C MET A 163 -3.00 -7.02 -2.77
N PHE A 164 -2.10 -6.15 -3.22
CA PHE A 164 -1.24 -6.41 -4.40
C PHE A 164 -0.11 -7.39 -4.12
N THR A 165 0.22 -7.63 -2.84
CA THR A 165 1.44 -8.33 -2.41
C THR A 165 1.16 -9.51 -1.48
N LEU A 166 -0.05 -10.09 -1.53
CA LEU A 166 -0.42 -11.22 -0.65
C LEU A 166 0.47 -12.44 -0.88
N ASP A 167 0.79 -12.75 -2.14
CA ASP A 167 1.70 -13.84 -2.51
C ASP A 167 3.10 -13.66 -1.89
N ARG A 168 3.62 -12.43 -1.92
CA ARG A 168 4.90 -12.07 -1.34
C ARG A 168 4.90 -12.14 0.18
N LEU A 169 3.81 -11.66 0.78
CA LEU A 169 3.63 -11.77 2.23
C LEU A 169 3.58 -13.24 2.66
N THR A 170 2.83 -14.07 1.95
CA THR A 170 2.72 -15.50 2.22
C THR A 170 4.08 -16.20 2.11
N ALA A 171 4.83 -15.92 1.05
CA ALA A 171 6.16 -16.49 0.86
C ALA A 171 7.13 -16.07 1.98
N ALA A 172 7.18 -14.77 2.31
CA ALA A 172 8.05 -14.25 3.36
C ALA A 172 7.67 -14.76 4.76
N ALA A 173 6.36 -14.92 5.03
CA ALA A 173 5.89 -15.44 6.31
C ALA A 173 6.19 -16.93 6.50
N LYS A 174 6.17 -17.72 5.43
CA LYS A 174 6.53 -19.15 5.47
C LYS A 174 8.03 -19.39 5.58
N ALA A 175 8.86 -18.44 5.16
CA ALA A 175 10.32 -18.52 5.25
C ALA A 175 10.87 -18.20 6.65
N ARG A 176 10.02 -17.79 7.59
CA ARG A 176 10.31 -17.55 9.01
C ARG A 176 9.72 -18.66 9.87
#